data_b6a3c29a73dee896e41b01440c2be58c
#
_entry.id   b6a3c29a73dee896e41b01440c2be58c
#
_cell.length_a   1.000
_cell.length_b   1.000
_cell.length_c   1.000
_cell.angle_alpha   90.00
_cell.angle_beta   90.00
_cell.angle_gamma   90.00
#
_symmetry.space_group_name_H-M   'P 1'
#
loop_
_entity.id
_entity.type
_entity.pdbx_description
1 polymer ?
#
loop_
_entity_poly.entity_id
_entity_poly.type
_entity_poly.pdbx_seq_one_letter_code
_entity_poly.pdbx_strand_id
1 'polypeptide(L)'
;MHTDVIDVLVAIDTESIANSVGFNNSASNPSTVDPSHVSIAGSGQSAKDNNLLFNSMDPVYWRASAMGLGDPCEIYDFVGTGEVITQPRLESLNGTTLTPNPDNPSEPTVNNNVKMWRWQSTAANKGQVTCGIRFVVVGREGRQTGYYQCNISITTS
;
A
#
# COMPACT_ATOMS: atom_id res chain seq x y z
N MET A 1 28.40 -2.89 3.35
CA MET A 1 27.18 -2.20 3.78
C MET A 1 26.00 -3.14 3.54
N HIS A 2 25.22 -3.41 4.56
CA HIS A 2 24.04 -4.24 4.45
C HIS A 2 22.83 -3.36 4.16
N THR A 3 22.12 -3.68 3.08
CA THR A 3 20.92 -2.96 2.67
C THR A 3 19.71 -3.85 2.92
N ASP A 4 18.81 -3.41 3.77
CA ASP A 4 17.60 -4.15 4.07
C ASP A 4 16.53 -3.85 3.03
N VAL A 5 15.85 -4.89 2.58
CA VAL A 5 14.65 -4.74 1.75
C VAL A 5 13.45 -4.52 2.66
N ILE A 6 12.74 -3.45 2.43
CA ILE A 6 11.56 -3.10 3.23
C ILE A 6 10.31 -3.37 2.41
N ASP A 7 9.46 -4.25 2.92
CA ASP A 7 8.12 -4.48 2.37
C ASP A 7 7.10 -3.74 3.22
N VAL A 8 6.32 -2.87 2.61
CA VAL A 8 5.29 -2.08 3.28
C VAL A 8 3.91 -2.52 2.78
N LEU A 9 3.07 -2.95 3.72
CA LEU A 9 1.68 -3.25 3.46
C LEU A 9 0.82 -2.10 4.00
N VAL A 10 0.00 -1.53 3.13
CA VAL A 10 -1.00 -0.53 3.49
C VAL A 10 -2.35 -1.24 3.54
N ALA A 11 -2.80 -1.57 4.74
CA ALA A 11 -4.08 -2.26 4.95
C ALA A 11 -5.16 -1.21 5.17
N ILE A 12 -6.21 -1.24 4.36
CA ILE A 12 -7.21 -0.18 4.27
C ILE A 12 -8.58 -0.74 4.63
N ASP A 13 -9.23 -0.11 5.62
CA ASP A 13 -10.62 -0.42 5.99
C ASP A 13 -11.58 0.29 5.03
N THR A 14 -11.74 -0.32 3.86
CA THR A 14 -12.53 0.28 2.77
C THR A 14 -14.01 0.42 3.11
N GLU A 15 -14.54 -0.46 3.94
CA GLU A 15 -15.93 -0.41 4.37
C GLU A 15 -16.19 0.81 5.27
N SER A 16 -15.35 1.03 6.28
CA SER A 16 -15.47 2.19 7.17
C SER A 16 -15.27 3.51 6.44
N ILE A 17 -14.36 3.55 5.47
CA ILE A 17 -14.12 4.74 4.65
C ILE A 17 -15.37 5.09 3.84
N ALA A 18 -15.97 4.12 3.17
CA ALA A 18 -17.19 4.34 2.40
C ALA A 18 -18.33 4.89 3.27
N ASN A 19 -18.44 4.40 4.50
CA ASN A 19 -19.50 4.83 5.42
C ASN A 19 -19.25 6.22 6.03
N SER A 20 -18.00 6.60 6.25
CA SER A 20 -17.66 7.86 6.95
C SER A 20 -17.31 9.02 6.03
N VAL A 21 -16.67 8.75 4.91
CA VAL A 21 -16.19 9.77 3.97
C VAL A 21 -17.06 9.83 2.70
N GLY A 22 -17.69 8.72 2.35
CA GLY A 22 -18.44 8.58 1.10
C GLY A 22 -17.53 8.34 -0.09
N PHE A 23 -18.04 8.57 -1.29
CA PHE A 23 -17.33 8.31 -2.53
C PHE A 23 -16.96 9.63 -3.22
N ASN A 24 -15.71 9.73 -3.62
CA ASN A 24 -15.18 10.85 -4.38
C ASN A 24 -14.66 10.31 -5.72
N ASN A 25 -15.24 10.79 -6.82
CA ASN A 25 -14.91 10.32 -8.16
C ASN A 25 -13.74 11.07 -8.82
N SER A 26 -13.01 11.88 -8.06
CA SER A 26 -11.89 12.67 -8.60
C SER A 26 -10.54 12.08 -8.19
N ALA A 27 -9.85 11.44 -9.13
CA ALA A 27 -8.50 10.92 -8.91
C ALA A 27 -7.47 12.04 -8.70
N SER A 28 -7.68 13.21 -9.29
CA SER A 28 -6.78 14.36 -9.14
C SER A 28 -6.99 15.12 -7.84
N ASN A 29 -8.13 14.96 -7.20
CA ASN A 29 -8.46 15.62 -5.94
C ASN A 29 -9.16 14.63 -4.99
N PRO A 30 -8.43 13.59 -4.52
CA PRO A 30 -9.01 12.55 -3.67
C PRO A 30 -9.36 13.10 -2.28
N SER A 31 -10.30 12.44 -1.62
CA SER A 31 -10.65 12.75 -0.24
C SER A 31 -9.60 12.21 0.72
N THR A 32 -9.16 13.04 1.66
CA THR A 32 -8.25 12.60 2.73
C THR A 32 -9.02 11.78 3.75
N VAL A 33 -8.48 10.63 4.11
CA VAL A 33 -9.07 9.74 5.11
C VAL A 33 -8.35 9.85 6.44
N ASP A 34 -9.09 9.59 7.51
CA ASP A 34 -8.54 9.55 8.85
C ASP A 34 -7.56 8.38 8.98
N PRO A 35 -6.40 8.58 9.65
CA PRO A 35 -5.42 7.51 9.85
C PRO A 35 -5.97 6.26 10.55
N SER A 36 -7.07 6.37 11.29
CA SER A 36 -7.70 5.23 11.94
C SER A 36 -8.25 4.18 10.97
N HIS A 37 -8.49 4.57 9.71
CA HIS A 37 -8.95 3.66 8.66
C HIS A 37 -7.82 2.94 7.91
N VAL A 38 -6.58 3.24 8.25
CA VAL A 38 -5.42 2.70 7.55
C VAL A 38 -4.43 2.15 8.57
N SER A 39 -3.97 0.93 8.34
CA SER A 39 -2.92 0.31 9.15
C SER A 39 -1.73 0.04 8.25
N ILE A 40 -0.55 0.50 8.67
CA ILE A 40 0.67 0.34 7.88
C ILE A 40 1.60 -0.62 8.61
N ALA A 41 2.00 -1.67 7.93
CA ALA A 41 2.96 -2.65 8.42
C ALA A 41 4.18 -2.67 7.51
N GLY A 42 5.34 -2.44 8.09
CA GLY A 42 6.62 -2.59 7.40
C GLY A 42 7.39 -3.78 7.94
N SER A 43 8.28 -4.33 7.15
CA SER A 43 9.16 -5.40 7.60
C SER A 43 10.09 -4.89 8.72
N GLY A 44 10.38 -5.77 9.68
CA GLY A 44 11.18 -5.41 10.85
C GLY A 44 10.45 -4.37 11.72
N GLN A 45 11.16 -3.30 12.08
CA GLN A 45 10.61 -2.22 12.89
C GLN A 45 10.33 -0.95 12.09
N SER A 46 10.12 -1.10 10.79
CA SER A 46 10.05 0.03 9.88
C SER A 46 8.76 0.83 10.00
N ALA A 47 7.71 0.31 10.64
CA ALA A 47 6.44 1.01 10.77
C ALA A 47 5.99 1.08 12.23
N LYS A 48 5.64 2.29 12.68
CA LYS A 48 5.07 2.52 14.00
C LYS A 48 4.19 3.76 13.96
N ASP A 49 2.92 3.61 14.36
CA ASP A 49 1.97 4.72 14.43
C ASP A 49 1.85 5.50 13.10
N ASN A 50 1.81 4.78 11.97
CA ASN A 50 1.83 5.36 10.63
C ASN A 50 3.07 6.20 10.32
N ASN A 51 4.16 5.96 11.04
CA ASN A 51 5.49 6.46 10.74
C ASN A 51 6.34 5.34 10.16
N LEU A 52 7.04 5.62 9.07
CA LEU A 52 7.96 4.69 8.44
C LEU A 52 9.40 5.18 8.64
N LEU A 53 10.25 4.28 9.10
CA LEU A 53 11.65 4.56 9.40
C LEU A 53 12.52 3.72 8.46
N PHE A 54 13.28 4.39 7.61
CA PHE A 54 14.17 3.75 6.65
C PHE A 54 15.62 4.17 6.88
N ASN A 55 16.54 3.33 6.46
CA ASN A 55 17.93 3.71 6.30
C ASN A 55 18.20 4.10 4.86
N SER A 56 19.10 5.04 4.65
CA SER A 56 19.48 5.46 3.30
C SER A 56 19.91 4.26 2.46
N MET A 57 19.47 4.20 1.23
CA MET A 57 19.69 3.15 0.24
C MET A 57 18.80 1.91 0.40
N ASP A 58 17.95 1.82 1.41
CA ASP A 58 17.00 0.70 1.52
C ASP A 58 16.03 0.70 0.35
N PRO A 59 15.87 -0.40 -0.38
CA PRO A 59 14.77 -0.54 -1.33
C PRO A 59 13.46 -0.76 -0.58
N VAL A 60 12.43 -0.05 -1.00
CA VAL A 60 11.11 -0.06 -0.36
C VAL A 60 10.05 -0.48 -1.36
N TYR A 61 9.31 -1.51 -1.03
CA TYR A 61 8.21 -2.01 -1.84
C TYR A 61 6.89 -1.75 -1.14
N TRP A 62 5.90 -1.33 -1.90
CA TRP A 62 4.60 -0.92 -1.38
C TRP A 62 3.48 -1.68 -2.05
N ARG A 63 2.51 -2.08 -1.27
CA ARG A 63 1.27 -2.67 -1.77
C ARG A 63 0.12 -2.34 -0.82
N ALA A 64 -1.09 -2.35 -1.35
CA ALA A 64 -2.29 -2.14 -0.57
C ALA A 64 -3.14 -3.40 -0.52
N SER A 65 -3.93 -3.51 0.52
CA SER A 65 -4.92 -4.57 0.67
C SER A 65 -6.13 -4.04 1.43
N ALA A 66 -7.32 -4.43 0.99
CA ALA A 66 -8.53 -4.15 1.75
C ALA A 66 -8.61 -5.08 2.97
N MET A 67 -9.05 -4.53 4.10
CA MET A 67 -9.29 -5.32 5.30
C MET A 67 -10.57 -6.14 5.16
N GLY A 68 -10.53 -7.37 5.66
CA GLY A 68 -11.68 -8.26 5.70
C GLY A 68 -12.27 -8.52 4.32
N LEU A 69 -13.59 -8.40 4.22
CA LEU A 69 -14.35 -8.59 2.98
C LEU A 69 -14.74 -7.26 2.33
N GLY A 70 -14.03 -6.17 2.63
CA GLY A 70 -14.27 -4.87 2.04
C GLY A 70 -14.04 -4.84 0.53
N ASP A 71 -14.48 -3.77 -0.11
CA ASP A 71 -14.25 -3.58 -1.54
C ASP A 71 -12.76 -3.51 -1.83
N PRO A 72 -12.31 -4.05 -2.97
CA PRO A 72 -10.89 -4.08 -3.31
C PRO A 72 -10.33 -2.68 -3.54
N CYS A 73 -9.07 -2.52 -3.24
CA CYS A 73 -8.36 -1.24 -3.39
C CYS A 73 -6.97 -1.44 -3.98
N GLU A 74 -6.47 -0.38 -4.60
CA GLU A 74 -5.11 -0.32 -5.13
C GLU A 74 -4.52 1.07 -4.95
N ILE A 75 -3.24 1.14 -4.67
CA ILE A 75 -2.49 2.40 -4.71
C ILE A 75 -2.37 2.84 -6.17
N TYR A 76 -2.60 4.12 -6.45
CA TYR A 76 -2.43 4.65 -7.79
C TYR A 76 -1.43 5.80 -7.88
N ASP A 77 -1.06 6.42 -6.75
CA ASP A 77 -0.11 7.53 -6.76
C ASP A 77 0.49 7.79 -5.38
N PHE A 78 1.62 8.47 -5.37
CA PHE A 78 2.30 8.98 -4.17
C PHE A 78 2.59 10.46 -4.39
N VAL A 79 2.27 11.28 -3.41
CA VAL A 79 2.50 12.74 -3.47
C VAL A 79 3.29 13.19 -2.25
N GLY A 80 4.14 14.20 -2.43
CA GLY A 80 4.89 14.78 -1.33
C GLY A 80 6.03 13.91 -0.81
N THR A 81 6.65 13.10 -1.67
CA THR A 81 7.81 12.27 -1.29
C THR A 81 9.07 13.09 -1.02
N GLY A 82 9.15 14.31 -1.54
CA GLY A 82 10.33 15.14 -1.42
C GLY A 82 11.55 14.46 -2.03
N GLU A 83 12.67 14.57 -1.33
CA GLU A 83 13.91 13.87 -1.69
C GLU A 83 14.25 12.76 -0.69
N VAL A 84 13.34 12.46 0.24
CA VAL A 84 13.54 11.48 1.32
C VAL A 84 13.46 10.06 0.77
N ILE A 85 12.53 9.83 -0.13
CA ILE A 85 12.46 8.61 -0.94
C ILE A 85 12.35 8.99 -2.42
N THR A 86 12.79 8.09 -3.30
CA THR A 86 12.56 8.26 -4.72
C THR A 86 11.07 8.13 -5.01
N GLN A 87 10.60 8.81 -6.06
CA GLN A 87 9.20 8.68 -6.47
C GLN A 87 8.88 7.21 -6.78
N PRO A 88 7.92 6.59 -6.08
CA PRO A 88 7.58 5.20 -6.33
C PRO A 88 7.15 4.95 -7.76
N ARG A 89 7.54 3.79 -8.28
CA ARG A 89 7.20 3.32 -9.63
C ARG A 89 6.52 1.98 -9.54
N LEU A 90 5.50 1.80 -10.35
CA LEU A 90 4.80 0.53 -10.46
C LEU A 90 5.63 -0.43 -11.30
N GLU A 91 5.91 -1.63 -10.76
CA GLU A 91 6.66 -2.67 -11.46
C GLU A 91 5.91 -3.99 -11.44
N SER A 92 6.11 -4.79 -12.48
CA SER A 92 5.58 -6.14 -12.52
C SER A 92 6.68 -7.16 -12.24
N LEU A 93 6.30 -8.26 -11.63
CA LEU A 93 7.17 -9.39 -11.42
C LEU A 93 6.38 -10.69 -11.58
N ASN A 94 7.06 -11.77 -11.91
CA ASN A 94 6.47 -13.09 -11.91
C ASN A 94 6.55 -13.67 -10.50
N GLY A 95 5.43 -14.14 -10.00
CA GLY A 95 5.35 -14.72 -8.67
C GLY A 95 4.61 -16.05 -8.67
N THR A 96 4.57 -16.66 -7.50
CA THR A 96 3.85 -17.89 -7.24
C THR A 96 2.74 -17.59 -6.23
N THR A 97 1.54 -18.03 -6.52
CA THR A 97 0.40 -17.92 -5.61
C THR A 97 -0.17 -19.30 -5.34
N LEU A 98 -0.93 -19.40 -4.23
CA LEU A 98 -1.59 -20.63 -3.83
C LEU A 98 -3.10 -20.44 -3.89
N THR A 99 -3.79 -21.46 -4.42
CA THR A 99 -5.25 -21.55 -4.34
C THR A 99 -5.60 -22.61 -3.31
N PRO A 100 -6.45 -22.30 -2.32
CA PRO A 100 -6.87 -23.29 -1.34
C PRO A 100 -7.54 -24.51 -1.99
N ASN A 101 -7.22 -25.69 -1.49
CA ASN A 101 -7.89 -26.93 -1.87
C ASN A 101 -8.87 -27.32 -0.77
N PRO A 102 -10.19 -27.12 -0.96
CA PRO A 102 -11.15 -27.39 0.10
C PRO A 102 -11.26 -28.87 0.47
N ASP A 103 -10.91 -29.77 -0.43
CA ASP A 103 -10.96 -31.21 -0.16
C ASP A 103 -9.73 -31.71 0.62
N ASN A 104 -8.61 -31.01 0.48
CA ASN A 104 -7.39 -31.29 1.22
C ASN A 104 -6.61 -30.00 1.48
N PRO A 105 -6.95 -29.27 2.56
CA PRO A 105 -6.37 -27.93 2.81
C PRO A 105 -4.84 -27.90 2.96
N SER A 106 -4.21 -29.01 3.31
CA SER A 106 -2.75 -29.09 3.42
C SER A 106 -2.03 -29.17 2.08
N GLU A 107 -2.77 -29.36 0.99
CA GLU A 107 -2.24 -29.49 -0.36
C GLU A 107 -2.86 -28.46 -1.30
N PRO A 108 -2.54 -27.16 -1.12
CA PRO A 108 -3.06 -26.12 -2.00
C PRO A 108 -2.51 -26.26 -3.43
N THR A 109 -3.26 -25.74 -4.38
CA THR A 109 -2.81 -25.68 -5.77
C THR A 109 -1.79 -24.55 -5.93
N VAL A 110 -0.65 -24.86 -6.52
CA VAL A 110 0.42 -23.89 -6.79
C VAL A 110 0.21 -23.28 -8.18
N ASN A 111 0.12 -21.95 -8.23
CA ASN A 111 0.00 -21.20 -9.47
C ASN A 111 1.32 -20.48 -9.73
N ASN A 112 2.09 -20.99 -10.72
CA ASN A 112 3.37 -20.41 -11.09
C ASN A 112 3.22 -19.36 -12.19
N ASN A 113 4.19 -18.47 -12.27
CA ASN A 113 4.25 -17.42 -13.30
C ASN A 113 3.03 -16.49 -13.32
N VAL A 114 2.49 -16.22 -12.14
CA VAL A 114 1.42 -15.25 -11.99
C VAL A 114 2.03 -13.84 -12.04
N LYS A 115 1.51 -12.98 -12.91
CA LYS A 115 1.97 -11.61 -12.98
C LYS A 115 1.47 -10.85 -11.76
N MET A 116 2.41 -10.33 -10.97
CA MET A 116 2.15 -9.56 -9.77
C MET A 116 2.65 -8.13 -9.95
N TRP A 117 2.09 -7.21 -9.20
CA TRP A 117 2.44 -5.80 -9.26
C TRP A 117 2.78 -5.27 -7.87
N ARG A 118 3.76 -4.38 -7.82
CA ARG A 118 4.12 -3.65 -6.61
C ARG A 118 4.68 -2.28 -6.98
N TRP A 119 4.62 -1.37 -6.04
CA TRP A 119 5.30 -0.09 -6.15
C TRP A 119 6.71 -0.23 -5.57
N GLN A 120 7.69 0.37 -6.24
CA GLN A 120 9.08 0.31 -5.83
C GLN A 120 9.65 1.71 -5.70
N SER A 121 10.33 1.96 -4.58
CA SER A 121 11.11 3.17 -4.33
C SER A 121 12.39 2.81 -3.59
N THR A 122 13.22 3.82 -3.34
CA THR A 122 14.45 3.68 -2.57
C THR A 122 14.50 4.82 -1.56
N ALA A 123 14.84 4.51 -0.32
CA ALA A 123 15.15 5.53 0.67
C ALA A 123 16.39 6.30 0.19
N ALA A 124 16.29 7.61 0.09
CA ALA A 124 17.31 8.42 -0.57
C ALA A 124 18.05 9.30 0.44
N ASN A 125 17.58 10.51 0.63
CA ASN A 125 18.27 11.48 1.47
C ASN A 125 17.74 11.48 2.90
N LYS A 126 18.62 11.77 3.84
CA LYS A 126 18.22 11.96 5.23
C LYS A 126 17.16 13.05 5.34
N GLY A 127 16.17 12.81 6.15
CA GLY A 127 15.10 13.78 6.37
C GLY A 127 13.79 13.12 6.76
N GLN A 128 12.80 13.97 6.93
CA GLN A 128 11.44 13.56 7.26
C GLN A 128 10.46 14.27 6.34
N VAL A 129 9.45 13.56 5.88
CA VAL A 129 8.42 14.10 5.02
C VAL A 129 7.07 13.48 5.39
N THR A 130 6.00 14.24 5.17
CA THR A 130 4.63 13.72 5.18
C THR A 130 4.26 13.40 3.73
N CYS A 131 4.10 12.12 3.46
CA CYS A 131 3.78 11.61 2.12
C CYS A 131 2.30 11.23 2.05
N GLY A 132 1.64 11.62 0.95
CA GLY A 132 0.28 11.18 0.66
C GLY A 132 0.30 9.93 -0.20
N ILE A 133 -0.34 8.86 0.27
CA ILE A 133 -0.57 7.65 -0.51
C ILE A 133 -1.99 7.73 -1.05
N ARG A 134 -2.11 7.78 -2.37
CA ARG A 134 -3.40 7.83 -3.06
C ARG A 134 -3.83 6.45 -3.48
N PHE A 135 -5.05 6.09 -3.15
CA PHE A 135 -5.60 4.79 -3.47
C PHE A 135 -7.02 4.89 -4.00
N VAL A 136 -7.37 3.93 -4.83
CA VAL A 136 -8.71 3.80 -5.40
C VAL A 136 -9.40 2.60 -4.78
N VAL A 137 -10.66 2.76 -4.42
CA VAL A 137 -11.53 1.67 -3.97
C VAL A 137 -12.56 1.43 -5.06
N VAL A 138 -12.58 0.22 -5.59
CA VAL A 138 -13.51 -0.15 -6.67
C VAL A 138 -14.70 -0.88 -6.05
N GLY A 139 -15.86 -0.23 -6.08
CA GLY A 139 -17.07 -0.81 -5.54
C GLY A 139 -17.54 -2.02 -6.36
N ARG A 140 -17.91 -3.08 -5.63
CA ARG A 140 -18.47 -4.30 -6.24
C ARG A 140 -19.96 -4.15 -6.47
N GLU A 141 -20.49 -4.92 -7.41
CA GLU A 141 -21.93 -5.05 -7.64
C GLU A 141 -22.66 -3.70 -7.86
N GLY A 142 -22.05 -2.82 -8.66
CA GLY A 142 -22.64 -1.53 -8.99
C GLY A 142 -22.43 -0.42 -7.96
N ARG A 143 -21.62 -0.66 -6.91
CA ARG A 143 -21.21 0.40 -6.00
C ARG A 143 -20.26 1.37 -6.72
N GLN A 144 -20.17 2.57 -6.18
CA GLN A 144 -19.34 3.61 -6.78
C GLN A 144 -17.85 3.36 -6.53
N THR A 145 -17.02 3.81 -7.46
CA THR A 145 -15.57 3.89 -7.29
C THR A 145 -15.23 5.17 -6.53
N GLY A 146 -14.35 5.07 -5.54
CA GLY A 146 -13.90 6.21 -4.75
C GLY A 146 -12.40 6.38 -4.77
N TYR A 147 -11.94 7.63 -4.74
CA TYR A 147 -10.51 8.00 -4.69
C TYR A 147 -10.20 8.69 -3.38
N TYR A 148 -9.14 8.22 -2.72
CA TYR A 148 -8.79 8.64 -1.37
C TYR A 148 -7.30 8.84 -1.22
N GLN A 149 -6.92 9.58 -0.18
CA GLN A 149 -5.52 9.78 0.20
C GLN A 149 -5.36 9.60 1.69
N CYS A 150 -4.35 8.84 2.09
CA CYS A 150 -3.90 8.81 3.47
C CYS A 150 -2.50 9.42 3.56
N ASN A 151 -2.24 10.17 4.62
CA ASN A 151 -0.96 10.82 4.85
C ASN A 151 -0.17 10.05 5.89
N ILE A 152 1.09 9.79 5.59
CA ILE A 152 2.01 9.08 6.47
C ILE A 152 3.28 9.88 6.65
N SER A 153 3.97 9.66 7.75
CA SER A 153 5.29 10.22 7.98
C SER A 153 6.37 9.23 7.56
N ILE A 154 7.34 9.69 6.79
CA ILE A 154 8.49 8.89 6.35
C ILE A 154 9.75 9.60 6.83
N THR A 155 10.62 8.85 7.49
CA THR A 155 11.93 9.33 7.92
C THR A 155 13.00 8.43 7.35
N THR A 156 13.99 9.02 6.69
CA THR A 156 15.19 8.33 6.24
C THR A 156 16.38 8.85 7.03
N SER A 157 17.10 7.96 7.63
CA SER A 157 18.29 8.27 8.44
C SER A 157 19.59 7.89 7.75
#